data_56fb67ad57d356e6ef6af03c0eb5c936
#
_entry.id   56fb67ad57d356e6ef6af03c0eb5c936
#
_cell.length_a   1.000
_cell.length_b   1.000
_cell.length_c   1.000
_cell.angle_alpha   90.00
_cell.angle_beta   90.00
_cell.angle_gamma   90.00
#
_symmetry.space_group_name_H-M   'P 1'
#
loop_
_entity.id
_entity.type
_entity.pdbx_description
1 polymer ?
#
loop_
_entity_poly.entity_id
_entity_poly.type
_entity_poly.pdbx_seq_one_letter_code
_entity_poly.pdbx_strand_id
1 'polypeptide(L)'
;MRKKCSFLFCILFTFLTGHAESIEYTKGLSIWFDTPNTLEGQAIWHGRKSDTSWESQSLPIGNGSIGANILGSVEAERITFNEKTLWRGGPNTAKGADYYWNVNKQSAHILDEIRKAFIEGDQQKAEKLTRENFNSEVPYEYSGEKPFRFGNFTTMGEFYIETGLNTVKMSEYKRILSLDSAMAVVQFKKDNVAYQRNYFISYPANVMVMRFSADQPGKQNLIFSYAPNPMSTGQIAIDGSNGLVYSAFLENNGMKYAVRIQATVKGGTLNNSDGKLTIKDADEAVFYVTADTDYKMNFAPDFTDPKTYVGVNPLETTQQWMEDAVAKGYTNLLDEHYKDYAALFNRVKLELNPTVKTANLPTEQRLKNYRKGQPDYYLEKLYYQFGRYLLIASSRPGNMPANLQGIWHNNIDGPWRVDYHNNINIQMNYWPACSTNLDECMLPLIDFIRTLVKPGEKTAQSYFGARGWTASISANIFGFTTPLESQDMSWNFNPMAGPWLATHVWEYYDYTQNLKFLKETGYELIKSSANFAVDYLWHKPDGTYTAAPSTSPEHGPIDQGATFVHAVIREILLDAIKASKELGIDKKERKQWEHVLANLTPYKIEIGRASCRERV
;
A
#
# COMPACT_ATOMS: atom_id res chain seq x y z
N MET A 1 17.18 19.72 -41.17
CA MET A 1 16.54 20.86 -40.51
C MET A 1 15.25 20.38 -39.85
N ARG A 2 15.30 20.02 -38.59
CA ARG A 2 14.11 19.66 -37.79
C ARG A 2 13.82 20.82 -36.84
N LYS A 3 12.73 21.52 -37.05
CA LYS A 3 12.23 22.60 -36.18
C LYS A 3 11.70 21.95 -34.89
N LYS A 4 12.33 22.27 -33.74
CA LYS A 4 11.79 22.02 -32.40
C LYS A 4 10.69 23.05 -32.16
N CYS A 5 9.44 22.59 -32.04
CA CYS A 5 8.37 23.37 -31.43
C CYS A 5 8.40 23.12 -29.94
N SER A 6 9.04 24.01 -29.19
CA SER A 6 8.87 24.10 -27.73
C SER A 6 7.58 24.85 -27.45
N PHE A 7 6.53 24.14 -27.03
CA PHE A 7 5.37 24.79 -26.41
C PHE A 7 5.71 25.05 -24.93
N LEU A 8 6.13 26.27 -24.69
CA LEU A 8 6.28 26.83 -23.34
C LEU A 8 4.86 27.17 -22.85
N PHE A 9 4.29 26.36 -21.96
CA PHE A 9 3.11 26.75 -21.20
C PHE A 9 3.61 27.64 -20.06
N CYS A 10 3.73 28.95 -20.34
CA CYS A 10 3.89 29.96 -19.29
C CYS A 10 2.55 30.06 -18.55
N ILE A 11 2.46 29.44 -17.37
CA ILE A 11 1.50 29.89 -16.35
C ILE A 11 2.08 31.20 -15.81
N LEU A 12 1.52 32.31 -16.29
CA LEU A 12 1.81 33.64 -15.77
C LEU A 12 1.28 33.71 -14.34
N PHE A 13 2.16 33.54 -13.36
CA PHE A 13 1.89 33.97 -12.00
C PHE A 13 2.01 35.51 -11.95
N THR A 14 0.93 36.19 -12.21
CA THR A 14 0.82 37.59 -11.86
C THR A 14 0.68 37.73 -10.34
N PHE A 15 1.74 38.16 -9.70
CA PHE A 15 1.66 38.67 -8.34
C PHE A 15 0.79 39.94 -8.35
N LEU A 16 -0.49 39.81 -8.09
CA LEU A 16 -1.40 40.90 -7.77
C LEU A 16 -1.84 40.73 -6.33
N THR A 17 -1.60 41.77 -5.59
CA THR A 17 -2.04 42.02 -4.22
C THR A 17 -3.53 41.71 -4.03
N GLY A 18 -3.83 40.75 -3.16
CA GLY A 18 -5.06 40.76 -2.35
C GLY A 18 -6.32 40.17 -2.91
N HIS A 19 -6.31 39.30 -3.95
CA HIS A 19 -7.46 38.51 -4.31
C HIS A 19 -7.02 37.05 -4.48
N ALA A 20 -7.57 36.16 -3.67
CA ALA A 20 -7.44 34.74 -3.89
C ALA A 20 -8.18 34.40 -5.21
N GLU A 21 -7.47 34.32 -6.35
CA GLU A 21 -8.01 33.71 -7.55
C GLU A 21 -8.44 32.29 -7.18
N SER A 22 -9.73 32.01 -7.28
CA SER A 22 -10.27 30.67 -7.14
C SER A 22 -9.75 29.85 -8.32
N ILE A 23 -8.66 29.13 -8.13
CA ILE A 23 -8.22 28.13 -9.10
C ILE A 23 -9.38 27.14 -9.26
N GLU A 24 -9.92 27.06 -10.45
CA GLU A 24 -11.09 26.22 -10.72
C GLU A 24 -10.67 24.74 -10.86
N TYR A 25 -10.30 24.13 -9.72
CA TYR A 25 -9.83 22.74 -9.64
C TYR A 25 -10.79 21.72 -10.25
N THR A 26 -12.06 22.07 -10.43
CA THR A 26 -13.05 21.20 -11.08
C THR A 26 -12.97 21.17 -12.60
N LYS A 27 -12.13 22.00 -13.24
CA LYS A 27 -11.95 21.97 -14.71
C LYS A 27 -11.03 20.85 -15.19
N GLY A 28 -10.13 20.36 -14.30
CA GLY A 28 -9.23 19.24 -14.57
C GLY A 28 -9.84 17.89 -14.24
N LEU A 29 -8.99 16.87 -14.15
CA LEU A 29 -9.39 15.54 -13.66
C LEU A 29 -9.56 15.58 -12.15
N SER A 30 -10.80 15.51 -11.67
CA SER A 30 -11.10 15.63 -10.25
C SER A 30 -12.26 14.75 -9.79
N ILE A 31 -12.14 14.23 -8.59
CA ILE A 31 -13.22 13.68 -7.79
C ILE A 31 -13.71 14.81 -6.91
N TRP A 32 -15.01 15.16 -6.97
CA TRP A 32 -15.50 16.27 -6.17
C TRP A 32 -16.96 16.10 -5.72
N PHE A 33 -17.29 16.79 -4.63
CA PHE A 33 -18.59 16.79 -3.98
C PHE A 33 -18.98 18.24 -3.67
N ASP A 34 -20.28 18.52 -3.69
CA ASP A 34 -20.86 19.84 -3.41
C ASP A 34 -21.52 19.93 -2.02
N THR A 35 -21.33 18.89 -1.20
CA THR A 35 -21.83 18.83 0.16
C THR A 35 -20.71 18.52 1.15
N PRO A 36 -20.69 19.15 2.33
CA PRO A 36 -19.75 18.80 3.38
C PRO A 36 -19.91 17.34 3.79
N ASN A 37 -18.82 16.70 4.17
CA ASN A 37 -18.89 15.44 4.87
C ASN A 37 -19.29 15.69 6.33
N THR A 38 -19.91 14.70 6.96
CA THR A 38 -20.29 14.76 8.37
C THR A 38 -19.22 14.09 9.22
N LEU A 39 -19.17 14.44 10.50
CA LEU A 39 -18.34 13.73 11.48
C LEU A 39 -19.01 12.47 12.03
N GLU A 40 -20.23 12.16 11.57
CA GLU A 40 -20.91 10.92 11.90
C GLU A 40 -20.12 9.73 11.35
N GLY A 41 -20.02 8.67 12.13
CA GLY A 41 -19.26 7.48 11.74
C GLY A 41 -17.78 7.59 12.04
N GLN A 42 -17.38 8.33 13.08
CA GLN A 42 -16.00 8.36 13.58
C GLN A 42 -15.44 6.95 13.73
N ALA A 43 -14.14 6.81 13.50
CA ALA A 43 -13.44 5.55 13.62
C ALA A 43 -13.76 4.85 14.94
N ILE A 44 -14.12 3.59 14.85
CA ILE A 44 -14.39 2.76 16.02
C ILE A 44 -13.18 1.87 16.21
N TRP A 45 -12.42 2.14 17.24
CA TRP A 45 -11.19 1.45 17.56
C TRP A 45 -11.35 -0.04 17.88
N HIS A 46 -12.58 -0.46 18.25
CA HIS A 46 -12.91 -1.84 18.56
C HIS A 46 -14.16 -2.27 17.81
N GLY A 47 -13.99 -3.18 16.88
CA GLY A 47 -15.04 -3.75 16.07
C GLY A 47 -15.16 -3.12 14.69
N ARG A 48 -15.53 -3.95 13.72
CA ARG A 48 -15.64 -3.63 12.30
C ARG A 48 -16.93 -2.90 11.98
N LYS A 49 -17.18 -1.76 12.61
CA LYS A 49 -18.29 -0.92 12.16
C LYS A 49 -17.81 -0.06 11.00
N SER A 50 -18.63 -0.02 9.96
CA SER A 50 -18.41 0.80 8.79
C SER A 50 -18.41 2.29 9.15
N ASP A 51 -17.36 3.00 8.79
CA ASP A 51 -17.30 4.47 8.80
C ASP A 51 -17.58 4.96 7.38
N THR A 52 -18.87 5.08 7.05
CA THR A 52 -19.30 5.43 5.68
C THR A 52 -18.79 6.80 5.23
N SER A 53 -18.60 7.73 6.16
CA SER A 53 -18.02 9.04 5.88
C SER A 53 -16.57 8.94 5.41
N TRP A 54 -15.80 8.07 6.03
CA TRP A 54 -14.43 7.80 5.63
C TRP A 54 -14.36 6.92 4.37
N GLU A 55 -15.07 5.80 4.34
CA GLU A 55 -14.96 4.78 3.28
C GLU A 55 -15.41 5.28 1.91
N SER A 56 -16.51 6.04 1.85
CA SER A 56 -17.14 6.39 0.58
C SER A 56 -17.05 7.87 0.21
N GLN A 57 -16.61 8.73 1.11
CA GLN A 57 -16.66 10.17 0.91
C GLN A 57 -15.39 10.93 1.24
N SER A 58 -14.38 10.32 1.87
CA SER A 58 -13.11 10.99 2.13
C SER A 58 -12.27 11.14 0.87
N LEU A 59 -11.33 12.07 0.89
CA LEU A 59 -10.39 12.35 -0.19
C LEU A 59 -9.00 11.80 0.21
N PRO A 60 -8.55 10.67 -0.38
CA PRO A 60 -7.27 10.08 -0.06
C PRO A 60 -6.12 10.85 -0.70
N ILE A 61 -5.10 11.24 0.10
CA ILE A 61 -3.83 11.80 -0.36
C ILE A 61 -2.67 10.99 0.20
N GLY A 62 -1.52 10.97 -0.48
CA GLY A 62 -0.36 10.19 -0.04
C GLY A 62 0.89 10.42 -0.87
N ASN A 63 2.04 9.95 -0.34
CA ASN A 63 3.34 10.04 -1.00
C ASN A 63 4.12 8.70 -1.05
N GLY A 64 3.44 7.58 -0.74
CA GLY A 64 4.08 6.27 -0.66
C GLY A 64 4.56 5.88 0.75
N SER A 65 4.87 6.84 1.62
CA SER A 65 5.21 6.64 3.04
C SER A 65 4.07 7.05 3.96
N ILE A 66 3.57 8.25 3.78
CA ILE A 66 2.49 8.85 4.55
C ILE A 66 1.22 8.85 3.73
N GLY A 67 0.09 8.51 4.35
CA GLY A 67 -1.24 8.61 3.77
C GLY A 67 -2.21 9.35 4.69
N ALA A 68 -3.13 10.09 4.11
CA ALA A 68 -4.19 10.76 4.86
C ALA A 68 -5.51 10.77 4.08
N ASN A 69 -6.62 10.77 4.81
CA ASN A 69 -7.95 10.96 4.22
C ASN A 69 -8.55 12.25 4.76
N ILE A 70 -8.86 13.17 3.86
CA ILE A 70 -9.48 14.47 4.17
C ILE A 70 -10.99 14.32 4.09
N LEU A 71 -11.71 14.63 5.17
CA LEU A 71 -13.17 14.50 5.18
C LEU A 71 -13.86 15.74 4.59
N GLY A 72 -13.32 16.93 4.78
CA GLY A 72 -13.88 18.16 4.25
C GLY A 72 -15.09 18.68 5.05
N SER A 73 -15.13 18.45 6.36
CA SER A 73 -16.16 19.00 7.23
C SER A 73 -15.90 20.49 7.50
N VAL A 74 -16.95 21.27 7.75
CA VAL A 74 -16.84 22.73 7.91
C VAL A 74 -16.50 23.12 9.34
N GLU A 75 -17.21 22.58 10.31
CA GLU A 75 -17.12 22.96 11.73
C GLU A 75 -15.82 22.46 12.37
N ALA A 76 -15.47 21.23 12.06
CA ALA A 76 -14.19 20.64 12.44
C ALA A 76 -13.70 19.74 11.29
N GLU A 77 -12.52 20.01 10.75
CA GLU A 77 -11.89 19.08 9.81
C GLU A 77 -11.45 17.85 10.57
N ARG A 78 -11.74 16.66 10.03
CA ARG A 78 -11.24 15.37 10.50
C ARG A 78 -10.32 14.78 9.43
N ILE A 79 -9.14 14.36 9.83
CA ILE A 79 -8.13 13.78 8.95
C ILE A 79 -7.60 12.50 9.57
N THR A 80 -7.85 11.36 8.96
CA THR A 80 -7.17 10.12 9.36
C THR A 80 -5.76 10.10 8.81
N PHE A 81 -4.82 9.55 9.56
CA PHE A 81 -3.41 9.66 9.26
C PHE A 81 -2.68 8.33 9.43
N ASN A 82 -1.85 7.99 8.46
CA ASN A 82 -1.10 6.73 8.41
C ASN A 82 0.34 6.97 8.01
N GLU A 83 1.22 6.15 8.55
CA GLU A 83 2.57 5.90 8.04
C GLU A 83 2.69 4.40 7.75
N LYS A 84 3.27 4.06 6.60
CA LYS A 84 3.20 2.72 6.00
C LYS A 84 3.84 1.62 6.84
N THR A 85 4.80 1.95 7.67
CA THR A 85 5.56 0.98 8.47
C THR A 85 5.08 0.85 9.90
N LEU A 86 4.00 1.56 10.30
CA LEU A 86 3.40 1.38 11.61
C LEU A 86 2.59 0.08 11.67
N TRP A 87 3.22 -0.97 12.16
CA TRP A 87 2.68 -2.32 12.24
C TRP A 87 2.76 -2.89 13.65
N ARG A 88 1.71 -3.61 14.05
CA ARG A 88 1.74 -4.52 15.19
C ARG A 88 2.37 -5.84 14.75
N GLY A 89 2.80 -6.67 15.70
CA GLY A 89 3.41 -7.96 15.37
C GLY A 89 4.93 -7.91 15.19
N GLY A 90 5.48 -8.92 14.54
CA GLY A 90 6.91 -9.03 14.30
C GLY A 90 7.71 -9.69 15.43
N PRO A 91 9.03 -9.76 15.30
CA PRO A 91 9.90 -10.51 16.23
C PRO A 91 10.01 -9.91 17.65
N ASN A 92 9.67 -8.64 17.81
CA ASN A 92 9.67 -7.98 19.13
C ASN A 92 8.42 -8.30 19.98
N THR A 93 7.44 -9.04 19.44
CA THR A 93 6.28 -9.46 20.21
C THR A 93 6.67 -10.55 21.20
N ALA A 94 6.39 -10.34 22.48
CA ALA A 94 6.51 -11.29 23.56
C ALA A 94 7.61 -12.36 23.40
N LYS A 95 8.70 -12.23 24.09
CA LYS A 95 9.78 -13.23 24.21
C LYS A 95 10.71 -13.41 22.99
N GLY A 96 10.81 -12.46 22.09
CA GLY A 96 11.92 -12.31 21.13
C GLY A 96 12.24 -13.51 20.24
N ALA A 97 12.84 -14.53 20.82
CA ALA A 97 13.32 -15.72 20.11
C ALA A 97 12.23 -16.61 19.49
N ASP A 98 10.97 -16.38 19.82
CA ASP A 98 9.85 -17.22 19.38
C ASP A 98 9.07 -16.65 18.18
N TYR A 99 9.71 -15.82 17.36
CA TYR A 99 9.07 -15.38 16.11
C TYR A 99 8.89 -16.57 15.16
N TYR A 100 8.00 -16.44 14.17
CA TYR A 100 7.53 -17.55 13.33
C TYR A 100 8.64 -18.40 12.70
N TRP A 101 9.80 -17.85 12.40
CA TRP A 101 10.91 -18.64 11.82
C TRP A 101 11.52 -19.67 12.79
N ASN A 102 11.21 -19.59 14.09
CA ASN A 102 11.56 -20.61 15.07
C ASN A 102 10.43 -21.61 15.34
N VAL A 103 9.22 -21.35 14.81
CA VAL A 103 8.05 -22.24 14.96
C VAL A 103 7.66 -22.94 13.67
N ASN A 104 8.49 -22.84 12.63
CA ASN A 104 8.31 -23.55 11.37
C ASN A 104 8.28 -25.06 11.58
N LYS A 105 7.23 -25.73 11.07
CA LYS A 105 7.15 -27.18 11.08
C LYS A 105 8.16 -27.79 10.11
N GLN A 106 8.73 -28.92 10.50
CA GLN A 106 9.63 -29.70 9.63
C GLN A 106 8.82 -30.74 8.87
N SER A 107 8.03 -30.30 7.87
CA SER A 107 6.98 -31.11 7.22
C SER A 107 7.43 -31.80 5.93
N ALA A 108 8.63 -31.51 5.45
CA ALA A 108 9.11 -32.04 4.17
C ALA A 108 9.05 -33.56 4.05
N HIS A 109 9.27 -34.28 5.16
CA HIS A 109 9.26 -35.75 5.19
C HIS A 109 7.88 -36.37 4.95
N ILE A 110 6.78 -35.59 5.09
CA ILE A 110 5.40 -36.08 4.89
C ILE A 110 5.00 -36.05 3.40
N LEU A 111 5.71 -35.29 2.56
CA LEU A 111 5.35 -35.12 1.15
C LEU A 111 5.23 -36.45 0.41
N ASP A 112 6.12 -37.40 0.67
CA ASP A 112 6.08 -38.71 0.00
C ASP A 112 4.87 -39.53 0.43
N GLU A 113 4.43 -39.42 1.68
CA GLU A 113 3.21 -40.09 2.17
C GLU A 113 1.95 -39.48 1.56
N ILE A 114 1.90 -38.14 1.40
CA ILE A 114 0.80 -37.46 0.70
C ILE A 114 0.75 -37.88 -0.76
N ARG A 115 1.90 -37.91 -1.45
CA ARG A 115 2.01 -38.33 -2.85
C ARG A 115 1.57 -39.79 -3.03
N LYS A 116 1.93 -40.66 -2.08
CA LYS A 116 1.50 -42.03 -2.05
C LYS A 116 -0.03 -42.15 -1.89
N ALA A 117 -0.64 -41.36 -0.99
CA ALA A 117 -2.09 -41.33 -0.84
C ALA A 117 -2.81 -40.95 -2.15
N PHE A 118 -2.27 -40.00 -2.92
CA PHE A 118 -2.80 -39.66 -4.26
C PHE A 118 -2.67 -40.83 -5.26
N ILE A 119 -1.58 -41.60 -5.22
CA ILE A 119 -1.44 -42.81 -6.07
C ILE A 119 -2.49 -43.86 -5.70
N GLU A 120 -2.75 -44.04 -4.42
CA GLU A 120 -3.72 -44.98 -3.88
C GLU A 120 -5.18 -44.52 -4.05
N GLY A 121 -5.41 -43.30 -4.51
CA GLY A 121 -6.74 -42.68 -4.65
C GLY A 121 -7.39 -42.30 -3.32
N ASP A 122 -6.60 -42.22 -2.24
CA ASP A 122 -7.06 -41.83 -0.90
C ASP A 122 -6.94 -40.32 -0.72
N GLN A 123 -7.87 -39.59 -1.33
CA GLN A 123 -7.96 -38.13 -1.25
C GLN A 123 -8.13 -37.64 0.18
N GLN A 124 -8.92 -38.34 1.00
CA GLN A 124 -9.16 -37.91 2.40
C GLN A 124 -7.88 -37.98 3.24
N LYS A 125 -7.07 -39.02 3.04
CA LYS A 125 -5.77 -39.15 3.70
C LYS A 125 -4.82 -38.06 3.26
N ALA A 126 -4.75 -37.75 1.97
CA ALA A 126 -3.90 -36.68 1.44
C ALA A 126 -4.29 -35.32 2.03
N GLU A 127 -5.57 -34.98 2.08
CA GLU A 127 -6.07 -33.75 2.70
C GLU A 127 -5.76 -33.67 4.20
N LYS A 128 -5.99 -34.76 4.92
CA LYS A 128 -5.70 -34.83 6.36
C LYS A 128 -4.22 -34.60 6.65
N LEU A 129 -3.32 -35.28 5.95
CA LEU A 129 -1.89 -35.14 6.11
C LEU A 129 -1.43 -33.71 5.78
N THR A 130 -1.98 -33.11 4.73
CA THR A 130 -1.68 -31.72 4.37
C THR A 130 -2.12 -30.77 5.48
N ARG A 131 -3.33 -30.90 5.99
CA ARG A 131 -3.89 -30.07 7.05
C ARG A 131 -3.08 -30.15 8.35
N GLU A 132 -2.66 -31.34 8.74
CA GLU A 132 -1.93 -31.56 9.98
C GLU A 132 -0.49 -31.05 9.93
N ASN A 133 0.12 -30.99 8.73
CA ASN A 133 1.55 -30.73 8.59
C ASN A 133 1.90 -29.40 7.91
N PHE A 134 1.01 -28.81 7.08
CA PHE A 134 1.30 -27.60 6.29
C PHE A 134 0.55 -26.35 6.79
N ASN A 135 0.29 -26.27 8.07
CA ASN A 135 -0.11 -25.06 8.78
C ASN A 135 0.98 -24.63 9.78
N SER A 136 0.80 -23.51 10.48
CA SER A 136 1.66 -23.09 11.57
C SER A 136 0.88 -22.90 12.87
N GLU A 137 1.58 -22.44 13.92
CA GLU A 137 0.97 -22.05 15.19
C GLU A 137 0.85 -20.52 15.32
N VAL A 138 1.02 -19.79 14.21
CA VAL A 138 0.93 -18.34 14.19
C VAL A 138 -0.52 -17.93 13.91
N PRO A 139 -1.24 -17.40 14.90
CA PRO A 139 -2.64 -17.04 14.74
C PRO A 139 -2.78 -15.86 13.78
N TYR A 140 -3.76 -15.96 12.89
CA TYR A 140 -4.13 -14.86 12.01
C TYR A 140 -5.05 -13.86 12.73
N GLU A 141 -5.94 -14.36 13.58
CA GLU A 141 -6.85 -13.51 14.35
C GLU A 141 -6.28 -13.14 15.71
N TYR A 142 -6.53 -11.91 16.14
CA TYR A 142 -6.18 -11.47 17.50
C TYR A 142 -7.22 -12.00 18.49
N SER A 143 -6.80 -12.91 19.37
CA SER A 143 -7.68 -13.47 20.41
C SER A 143 -7.46 -12.86 21.80
N GLY A 144 -6.39 -12.11 22.00
CA GLY A 144 -5.94 -11.65 23.32
C GLY A 144 -5.21 -12.71 24.15
N GLU A 145 -5.28 -13.98 23.76
CA GLU A 145 -4.71 -15.11 24.53
C GLU A 145 -3.32 -15.53 24.03
N LYS A 146 -3.10 -15.45 22.72
CA LYS A 146 -1.83 -15.82 22.10
C LYS A 146 -1.03 -14.58 21.69
N PRO A 147 0.30 -14.63 21.66
CA PRO A 147 1.11 -13.56 21.07
C PRO A 147 0.69 -13.28 19.65
N PHE A 148 0.30 -12.04 19.34
CA PHE A 148 -0.13 -11.63 18.01
C PHE A 148 1.09 -11.36 17.12
N ARG A 149 1.75 -12.42 16.70
CA ARG A 149 3.04 -12.39 16.00
C ARG A 149 2.94 -11.91 14.56
N PHE A 150 1.90 -12.34 13.85
CA PHE A 150 1.68 -11.88 12.48
C PHE A 150 1.42 -10.37 12.45
N GLY A 151 0.56 -9.90 13.34
CA GLY A 151 0.23 -8.50 13.48
C GLY A 151 -0.69 -7.96 12.39
N ASN A 152 -0.70 -6.65 12.26
CA ASN A 152 -1.51 -5.94 11.27
C ASN A 152 -0.95 -4.53 11.04
N PHE A 153 -1.23 -3.97 9.86
CA PHE A 153 -1.12 -2.54 9.64
C PHE A 153 -2.13 -1.79 10.52
N THR A 154 -1.72 -0.67 11.12
CA THR A 154 -2.57 0.09 12.04
C THR A 154 -2.53 1.59 11.75
N THR A 155 -3.61 2.29 12.11
CA THR A 155 -3.65 3.74 11.98
C THR A 155 -2.62 4.42 12.89
N MET A 156 -2.12 5.59 12.48
CA MET A 156 -1.30 6.44 13.34
C MET A 156 -2.13 7.37 14.22
N GLY A 157 -3.41 7.55 13.87
CA GLY A 157 -4.37 8.39 14.57
C GLY A 157 -5.10 9.37 13.66
N GLU A 158 -5.66 10.40 14.28
CA GLU A 158 -6.48 11.38 13.58
C GLU A 158 -6.14 12.81 14.02
N PHE A 159 -6.19 13.73 13.08
CA PHE A 159 -6.15 15.16 13.36
C PHE A 159 -7.54 15.76 13.34
N TYR A 160 -7.80 16.65 14.27
CA TYR A 160 -9.01 17.46 14.34
C TYR A 160 -8.62 18.93 14.31
N ILE A 161 -9.27 19.71 13.45
CA ILE A 161 -9.04 21.14 13.32
C ILE A 161 -10.40 21.84 13.44
N GLU A 162 -10.73 22.25 14.66
CA GLU A 162 -11.94 23.04 14.93
C GLU A 162 -11.79 24.43 14.32
N THR A 163 -12.83 24.92 13.66
CA THR A 163 -12.75 26.19 12.89
C THR A 163 -13.63 27.30 13.46
N GLY A 164 -14.49 26.98 14.43
CA GLY A 164 -15.50 27.92 14.93
C GLY A 164 -16.58 28.29 13.91
N LEU A 165 -16.54 27.70 12.71
CA LEU A 165 -17.54 27.92 11.66
C LEU A 165 -18.70 26.93 11.80
N ASN A 166 -19.81 27.20 11.11
CA ASN A 166 -20.92 26.27 10.95
C ASN A 166 -21.49 26.35 9.53
N THR A 167 -22.39 25.44 9.19
CA THR A 167 -22.97 25.35 7.84
C THR A 167 -24.13 26.32 7.60
N VAL A 168 -24.59 27.04 8.62
CA VAL A 168 -25.70 28.02 8.48
C VAL A 168 -25.27 29.16 7.56
N LYS A 169 -26.06 29.51 6.54
CA LYS A 169 -25.74 30.51 5.51
C LYS A 169 -24.43 30.24 4.74
N MET A 170 -24.03 28.97 4.64
CA MET A 170 -22.93 28.57 3.78
C MET A 170 -23.42 28.43 2.33
N SER A 171 -22.56 28.76 1.38
CA SER A 171 -22.81 28.60 -0.05
C SER A 171 -21.54 28.23 -0.80
N GLU A 172 -21.68 27.83 -2.07
CA GLU A 172 -20.59 27.51 -2.98
C GLU A 172 -19.62 26.45 -2.42
N TYR A 173 -20.12 25.53 -1.60
CA TYR A 173 -19.28 24.48 -1.01
C TYR A 173 -18.81 23.50 -2.08
N LYS A 174 -17.50 23.20 -2.06
CA LYS A 174 -16.88 22.12 -2.81
C LYS A 174 -15.74 21.49 -2.00
N ARG A 175 -15.64 20.17 -2.03
CA ARG A 175 -14.45 19.43 -1.65
C ARG A 175 -13.99 18.58 -2.83
N ILE A 176 -12.72 18.64 -3.14
CA ILE A 176 -12.14 18.24 -4.42
C ILE A 176 -10.86 17.48 -4.18
N LEU A 177 -10.71 16.31 -4.79
CA LEU A 177 -9.42 15.67 -5.01
C LEU A 177 -9.03 15.92 -6.46
N SER A 178 -8.05 16.80 -6.68
CA SER A 178 -7.47 17.08 -7.98
C SER A 178 -6.44 16.00 -8.32
N LEU A 179 -6.72 15.18 -9.34
CA LEU A 179 -5.77 14.17 -9.80
C LEU A 179 -4.62 14.80 -10.61
N ASP A 180 -4.81 15.96 -11.19
CA ASP A 180 -3.75 16.66 -11.94
C ASP A 180 -2.65 17.24 -11.03
N SER A 181 -2.95 17.45 -9.75
CA SER A 181 -2.02 18.05 -8.79
C SER A 181 -1.78 17.23 -7.52
N ALA A 182 -2.45 16.08 -7.36
CA ALA A 182 -2.45 15.27 -6.15
C ALA A 182 -2.75 16.08 -4.86
N MET A 183 -3.75 16.96 -4.95
CA MET A 183 -4.17 17.84 -3.85
C MET A 183 -5.63 17.61 -3.50
N ALA A 184 -5.93 17.61 -2.20
CA ALA A 184 -7.30 17.80 -1.71
C ALA A 184 -7.54 19.28 -1.42
N VAL A 185 -8.72 19.77 -1.79
CA VAL A 185 -9.12 21.17 -1.63
C VAL A 185 -10.53 21.22 -1.08
N VAL A 186 -10.75 22.08 -0.07
CA VAL A 186 -12.08 22.42 0.43
C VAL A 186 -12.29 23.90 0.29
N GLN A 187 -13.38 24.31 -0.37
CA GLN A 187 -13.69 25.72 -0.57
C GLN A 187 -15.19 25.97 -0.36
N PHE A 188 -15.51 27.11 0.23
CA PHE A 188 -16.89 27.54 0.49
C PHE A 188 -16.96 29.02 0.81
N LYS A 189 -18.15 29.60 0.72
CA LYS A 189 -18.45 30.95 1.22
C LYS A 189 -19.29 30.87 2.49
N LYS A 190 -18.96 31.68 3.46
CA LYS A 190 -19.69 31.87 4.71
C LYS A 190 -19.73 33.33 5.09
N ASP A 191 -20.95 33.89 5.25
CA ASP A 191 -21.15 35.31 5.62
C ASP A 191 -20.33 36.30 4.73
N ASN A 192 -20.33 36.06 3.40
CA ASN A 192 -19.58 36.77 2.37
C ASN A 192 -18.05 36.69 2.46
N VAL A 193 -17.51 35.76 3.22
CA VAL A 193 -16.09 35.42 3.25
C VAL A 193 -15.87 34.12 2.48
N ALA A 194 -14.92 34.13 1.54
CA ALA A 194 -14.51 32.91 0.84
C ALA A 194 -13.37 32.23 1.59
N TYR A 195 -13.58 31.00 1.98
CA TYR A 195 -12.62 30.16 2.67
C TYR A 195 -12.05 29.11 1.71
N GLN A 196 -10.75 28.84 1.84
CA GLN A 196 -10.07 27.77 1.13
C GLN A 196 -9.12 27.01 2.04
N ARG A 197 -9.14 25.67 1.93
CA ARG A 197 -8.22 24.76 2.58
C ARG A 197 -7.54 23.90 1.52
N ASN A 198 -6.23 23.76 1.59
CA ASN A 198 -5.42 22.99 0.66
C ASN A 198 -4.63 21.92 1.44
N TYR A 199 -4.60 20.69 0.93
CA TYR A 199 -3.92 19.57 1.55
C TYR A 199 -3.12 18.81 0.50
N PHE A 200 -1.86 18.52 0.78
CA PHE A 200 -1.03 17.65 -0.03
C PHE A 200 0.05 16.96 0.82
N ILE A 201 0.61 15.88 0.31
CA ILE A 201 1.74 15.18 0.94
C ILE A 201 2.88 15.12 -0.07
N SER A 202 3.96 15.84 0.23
CA SER A 202 5.15 15.89 -0.63
C SER A 202 5.99 14.62 -0.49
N TYR A 203 6.29 13.95 -1.61
CA TYR A 203 7.24 12.84 -1.61
C TYR A 203 8.68 13.32 -1.41
N PRO A 204 9.18 14.34 -2.14
CA PRO A 204 10.56 14.78 -1.96
C PRO A 204 10.88 15.33 -0.56
N ALA A 205 9.90 15.95 0.11
CA ALA A 205 10.10 16.52 1.44
C ALA A 205 9.59 15.64 2.59
N ASN A 206 8.90 14.54 2.26
CA ASN A 206 8.25 13.61 3.20
C ASN A 206 7.44 14.31 4.30
N VAL A 207 6.61 15.29 3.90
CA VAL A 207 5.80 16.13 4.78
C VAL A 207 4.39 16.26 4.25
N MET A 208 3.40 16.19 5.14
CA MET A 208 2.03 16.62 4.87
C MET A 208 1.92 18.11 5.15
N VAL A 209 1.28 18.83 4.23
CA VAL A 209 1.07 20.29 4.34
C VAL A 209 -0.42 20.60 4.23
N MET A 210 -0.90 21.42 5.15
CA MET A 210 -2.30 21.87 5.21
C MET A 210 -2.32 23.39 5.32
N ARG A 211 -2.97 24.06 4.37
CA ARG A 211 -3.09 25.51 4.36
C ARG A 211 -4.54 25.93 4.51
N PHE A 212 -4.82 26.84 5.43
CA PHE A 212 -6.11 27.47 5.68
C PHE A 212 -6.01 28.95 5.37
N SER A 213 -6.87 29.45 4.50
CA SER A 213 -6.88 30.86 4.07
C SER A 213 -8.30 31.38 3.84
N ALA A 214 -8.46 32.68 3.80
CA ALA A 214 -9.68 33.36 3.42
C ALA A 214 -9.38 34.58 2.55
N ASP A 215 -10.39 35.10 1.84
CA ASP A 215 -10.27 36.31 1.02
C ASP A 215 -10.31 37.63 1.85
N GLN A 216 -10.50 37.52 3.16
CA GLN A 216 -10.49 38.63 4.11
C GLN A 216 -9.49 38.34 5.24
N PRO A 217 -8.80 39.37 5.75
CA PRO A 217 -7.82 39.19 6.82
C PRO A 217 -8.50 38.85 8.16
N GLY A 218 -7.75 38.19 9.04
CA GLY A 218 -8.19 37.88 10.41
C GLY A 218 -9.30 36.84 10.49
N LYS A 219 -9.50 35.98 9.47
CA LYS A 219 -10.64 35.04 9.41
C LYS A 219 -10.28 33.61 9.81
N GLN A 220 -9.02 33.30 10.09
CA GLN A 220 -8.62 31.99 10.55
C GLN A 220 -8.59 31.94 12.08
N ASN A 221 -9.56 31.22 12.66
CA ASN A 221 -9.65 30.88 14.07
C ASN A 221 -9.69 29.36 14.18
N LEU A 222 -8.57 28.72 14.56
CA LEU A 222 -8.39 27.29 14.44
C LEU A 222 -7.88 26.71 15.77
N ILE A 223 -8.37 25.52 16.12
CA ILE A 223 -7.81 24.72 17.21
C ILE A 223 -7.42 23.36 16.64
N PHE A 224 -6.14 23.12 16.50
CA PHE A 224 -5.58 21.84 16.06
C PHE A 224 -5.37 20.93 17.26
N SER A 225 -5.80 19.68 17.14
CA SER A 225 -5.53 18.61 18.10
C SER A 225 -5.23 17.30 17.40
N TYR A 226 -4.45 16.44 18.07
CA TYR A 226 -4.10 15.11 17.59
C TYR A 226 -4.65 14.04 18.54
N ALA A 227 -5.38 13.08 17.99
CA ALA A 227 -5.84 11.88 18.66
C ALA A 227 -5.00 10.68 18.19
N PRO A 228 -4.01 10.24 18.99
CA PRO A 228 -3.09 9.18 18.58
C PRO A 228 -3.74 7.80 18.59
N ASN A 229 -3.03 6.82 18.03
CA ASN A 229 -3.42 5.41 18.08
C ASN A 229 -3.62 4.96 19.54
N PRO A 230 -4.81 4.45 19.93
CA PRO A 230 -5.12 4.08 21.33
C PRO A 230 -4.38 2.83 21.82
N MET A 231 -3.71 2.08 20.93
CA MET A 231 -2.84 0.93 21.29
C MET A 231 -1.38 1.34 21.42
N SER A 232 -1.13 2.62 21.64
CA SER A 232 0.22 3.15 21.86
C SER A 232 0.34 3.81 23.24
N THR A 233 1.52 3.71 23.80
CA THR A 233 1.91 4.43 25.02
C THR A 233 2.87 5.54 24.64
N GLY A 234 2.47 6.77 24.92
CA GLY A 234 3.23 7.97 24.59
C GLY A 234 2.57 9.23 25.12
N GLN A 235 3.16 10.37 24.81
CA GLN A 235 2.62 11.66 25.21
C GLN A 235 2.89 12.76 24.19
N ILE A 236 1.96 13.70 24.11
CA ILE A 236 2.12 14.91 23.32
C ILE A 236 2.89 15.93 24.15
N ALA A 237 3.99 16.41 23.60
CA ALA A 237 4.82 17.46 24.20
C ALA A 237 4.83 18.71 23.31
N ILE A 238 5.11 19.86 23.93
CA ILE A 238 5.35 21.12 23.22
C ILE A 238 6.67 21.00 22.45
N ASP A 239 6.68 21.45 21.21
CA ASP A 239 7.83 21.48 20.30
C ASP A 239 8.09 22.90 19.82
N GLY A 240 9.00 23.60 20.50
CA GLY A 240 9.24 25.02 20.26
C GLY A 240 8.03 25.91 20.62
N SER A 241 7.94 27.07 20.01
CA SER A 241 6.84 28.03 20.26
C SER A 241 5.58 27.78 19.42
N ASN A 242 5.67 26.92 18.42
CA ASN A 242 4.66 26.79 17.36
C ASN A 242 4.38 25.33 16.95
N GLY A 243 4.79 24.37 17.76
CA GLY A 243 4.67 22.95 17.40
C GLY A 243 4.33 22.04 18.56
N LEU A 244 4.00 20.81 18.19
CA LEU A 244 3.73 19.66 19.06
C LEU A 244 4.52 18.47 18.53
N VAL A 245 4.96 17.59 19.42
CA VAL A 245 5.52 16.28 19.07
C VAL A 245 4.86 15.20 19.90
N TYR A 246 4.40 14.15 19.24
CA TYR A 246 3.99 12.91 19.88
C TYR A 246 5.09 11.88 19.71
N SER A 247 5.59 11.35 20.80
CA SER A 247 6.56 10.26 20.82
C SER A 247 5.96 9.09 21.57
N ALA A 248 5.94 7.93 20.94
CA ALA A 248 5.25 6.77 21.45
C ALA A 248 5.88 5.45 21.00
N PHE A 249 5.37 4.37 21.57
CA PHE A 249 5.59 3.01 21.08
C PHE A 249 4.28 2.22 21.07
N LEU A 250 4.14 1.27 20.14
CA LEU A 250 3.03 0.33 20.14
C LEU A 250 3.21 -0.70 21.27
N GLU A 251 2.14 -0.94 22.03
CA GLU A 251 2.17 -1.83 23.20
C GLU A 251 2.47 -3.29 22.84
N ASN A 252 2.05 -3.72 21.65
CA ASN A 252 2.17 -5.11 21.21
C ASN A 252 3.63 -5.53 20.93
N ASN A 253 4.43 -4.66 20.30
CA ASN A 253 5.78 -5.01 19.82
C ASN A 253 6.87 -4.00 20.20
N GLY A 254 6.51 -2.91 20.88
CA GLY A 254 7.44 -1.86 21.26
C GLY A 254 7.98 -1.02 20.11
N MET A 255 7.38 -1.11 18.90
CA MET A 255 7.75 -0.29 17.75
C MET A 255 7.58 1.18 18.10
N LYS A 256 8.67 1.94 18.01
CA LYS A 256 8.65 3.37 18.29
C LYS A 256 8.19 4.14 17.06
N TYR A 257 7.47 5.23 17.31
CA TYR A 257 7.11 6.18 16.26
C TYR A 257 7.00 7.61 16.79
N ALA A 258 7.10 8.55 15.88
CA ALA A 258 6.93 9.97 16.20
C ALA A 258 6.02 10.63 15.17
N VAL A 259 5.18 11.55 15.64
CA VAL A 259 4.40 12.48 14.82
C VAL A 259 4.75 13.88 15.29
N ARG A 260 5.26 14.71 14.39
CA ARG A 260 5.63 16.10 14.68
C ARG A 260 4.75 17.03 13.86
N ILE A 261 4.20 18.03 14.53
CA ILE A 261 3.30 19.02 13.94
C ILE A 261 3.88 20.41 14.21
N GLN A 262 4.04 21.24 13.19
CA GLN A 262 4.32 22.67 13.36
C GLN A 262 3.35 23.52 12.56
N ALA A 263 3.08 24.72 13.05
CA ALA A 263 2.26 25.70 12.36
C ALA A 263 3.01 27.02 12.13
N THR A 264 2.72 27.64 11.00
CA THR A 264 3.10 29.04 10.72
C THR A 264 1.84 29.86 10.44
N VAL A 265 1.82 31.10 10.85
CA VAL A 265 0.67 31.99 10.65
C VAL A 265 1.10 33.30 10.00
N LYS A 266 0.21 33.88 9.20
CA LYS A 266 0.32 35.25 8.71
C LYS A 266 -0.78 36.06 9.39
N GLY A 267 -0.40 37.13 10.08
CA GLY A 267 -1.31 37.88 10.95
C GLY A 267 -1.74 37.07 12.18
N GLY A 268 -2.52 37.68 13.05
CA GLY A 268 -3.08 37.04 14.23
C GLY A 268 -2.06 36.51 15.24
N THR A 269 -2.45 35.49 15.99
CA THR A 269 -1.62 34.87 17.03
C THR A 269 -1.68 33.35 16.96
N LEU A 270 -0.58 32.70 17.37
CA LEU A 270 -0.47 31.23 17.53
C LEU A 270 -0.01 30.96 18.97
N ASN A 271 -0.70 30.07 19.65
CA ASN A 271 -0.35 29.57 20.98
C ASN A 271 -0.34 28.04 20.98
N ASN A 272 0.63 27.42 21.65
CA ASN A 272 0.65 25.99 21.89
C ASN A 272 0.56 25.71 23.40
N SER A 273 -0.51 25.11 23.82
CA SER A 273 -0.77 24.71 25.19
C SER A 273 -1.67 23.49 25.24
N ASP A 274 -1.56 22.73 26.33
CA ASP A 274 -2.45 21.60 26.62
C ASP A 274 -2.56 20.57 25.46
N GLY A 275 -1.46 20.35 24.73
CA GLY A 275 -1.40 19.45 23.58
C GLY A 275 -2.18 19.94 22.35
N LYS A 276 -2.44 21.24 22.24
CA LYS A 276 -3.17 21.86 21.12
C LYS A 276 -2.42 23.05 20.56
N LEU A 277 -2.65 23.34 19.26
CA LEU A 277 -2.26 24.59 18.63
C LEU A 277 -3.51 25.44 18.43
N THR A 278 -3.53 26.62 19.04
CA THR A 278 -4.65 27.57 18.94
C THR A 278 -4.22 28.79 18.14
N ILE A 279 -4.93 29.06 17.05
CA ILE A 279 -4.71 30.20 16.14
C ILE A 279 -5.91 31.12 16.26
N LYS A 280 -5.65 32.43 16.38
CA LYS A 280 -6.69 33.46 16.45
C LYS A 280 -6.39 34.62 15.51
N ASP A 281 -7.43 35.01 14.80
CA ASP A 281 -7.47 36.21 13.93
C ASP A 281 -6.33 36.23 12.89
N ALA A 282 -5.91 35.06 12.40
CA ALA A 282 -4.89 34.98 11.36
C ALA A 282 -5.51 35.17 9.96
N ASP A 283 -4.71 35.71 9.04
CA ASP A 283 -5.04 35.82 7.62
C ASP A 283 -4.90 34.46 6.94
N GLU A 284 -3.86 33.71 7.37
CA GLU A 284 -3.48 32.42 6.85
C GLU A 284 -2.82 31.57 7.94
N ALA A 285 -3.07 30.28 7.91
CA ALA A 285 -2.37 29.29 8.73
C ALA A 285 -1.89 28.12 7.86
N VAL A 286 -0.64 27.70 8.08
CA VAL A 286 -0.07 26.51 7.42
C VAL A 286 0.41 25.54 8.49
N PHE A 287 -0.09 24.32 8.44
CA PHE A 287 0.38 23.21 9.29
C PHE A 287 1.26 22.28 8.47
N TYR A 288 2.36 21.84 9.07
CA TYR A 288 3.29 20.85 8.56
C TYR A 288 3.24 19.64 9.49
N VAL A 289 3.20 18.44 8.91
CA VAL A 289 3.19 17.18 9.69
C VAL A 289 4.22 16.24 9.10
N THR A 290 5.14 15.77 9.94
CA THR A 290 6.08 14.69 9.62
C THR A 290 5.85 13.51 10.55
N ALA A 291 6.03 12.29 10.04
CA ALA A 291 5.86 11.08 10.82
C ALA A 291 6.81 9.99 10.34
N ASP A 292 7.29 9.17 11.28
CA ASP A 292 8.18 8.05 11.01
C ASP A 292 8.05 7.00 12.12
N THR A 293 8.53 5.79 11.82
CA THR A 293 8.69 4.69 12.79
C THR A 293 10.16 4.32 12.92
N ASP A 294 10.51 3.50 13.90
CA ASP A 294 11.85 2.90 13.99
C ASP A 294 11.99 1.64 13.13
N TYR A 295 11.08 1.38 12.18
CA TYR A 295 11.19 0.26 11.26
C TYR A 295 12.37 0.43 10.31
N LYS A 296 13.11 -0.67 10.12
CA LYS A 296 14.16 -0.79 9.11
C LYS A 296 13.87 -1.95 8.18
N MET A 297 13.70 -1.65 6.90
CA MET A 297 13.65 -2.67 5.87
C MET A 297 14.96 -3.48 5.88
N ASN A 298 14.87 -4.81 6.00
CA ASN A 298 16.03 -5.68 6.14
C ASN A 298 15.96 -6.86 5.17
N PHE A 299 16.92 -6.94 4.25
CA PHE A 299 17.01 -8.00 3.25
C PHE A 299 17.76 -9.26 3.74
N ALA A 300 18.42 -9.17 4.88
CA ALA A 300 19.15 -10.26 5.52
C ALA A 300 18.94 -10.26 7.04
N PRO A 301 17.69 -10.54 7.48
CA PRO A 301 17.36 -10.50 8.90
C PRO A 301 18.17 -11.53 9.70
N ASP A 302 18.64 -11.12 10.87
CA ASP A 302 19.17 -12.04 11.87
C ASP A 302 18.00 -12.70 12.60
N PHE A 303 17.85 -14.00 12.42
CA PHE A 303 16.75 -14.78 12.98
C PHE A 303 16.88 -15.01 14.50
N THR A 304 17.98 -14.60 15.10
CA THR A 304 18.21 -14.68 16.56
C THR A 304 18.06 -13.33 17.25
N ASP A 305 18.02 -12.23 16.47
CA ASP A 305 17.87 -10.87 17.01
C ASP A 305 16.42 -10.37 16.85
N PRO A 306 15.68 -10.22 17.97
CA PRO A 306 14.33 -9.66 17.90
C PRO A 306 14.28 -8.20 17.42
N LYS A 307 15.41 -7.50 17.38
CA LYS A 307 15.53 -6.12 16.91
C LYS A 307 16.02 -6.02 15.47
N THR A 308 16.06 -7.12 14.73
CA THR A 308 16.59 -7.16 13.36
C THR A 308 15.92 -6.18 12.38
N TYR A 309 14.71 -5.70 12.71
CA TYR A 309 13.97 -4.69 11.93
C TYR A 309 13.91 -3.31 12.61
N VAL A 310 14.70 -3.09 13.66
CA VAL A 310 14.77 -1.79 14.34
C VAL A 310 15.87 -0.94 13.71
N GLY A 311 15.51 0.27 13.31
CA GLY A 311 16.38 1.25 12.64
C GLY A 311 16.64 2.49 13.49
N VAL A 312 16.56 3.64 12.85
CA VAL A 312 16.86 4.94 13.44
C VAL A 312 15.76 5.42 14.40
N ASN A 313 16.11 6.42 15.22
CA ASN A 313 15.15 7.04 16.12
C ASN A 313 14.18 7.94 15.33
N PRO A 314 12.86 7.68 15.31
CA PRO A 314 11.91 8.46 14.54
C PRO A 314 11.79 9.92 15.00
N LEU A 315 12.17 10.23 16.24
CA LEU A 315 12.21 11.61 16.73
C LEU A 315 13.24 12.46 15.98
N GLU A 316 14.40 11.89 15.67
CA GLU A 316 15.48 12.59 14.94
C GLU A 316 15.10 12.78 13.48
N THR A 317 14.58 11.74 12.85
CA THR A 317 14.15 11.77 11.44
C THR A 317 13.04 12.82 11.23
N THR A 318 11.99 12.76 12.06
CA THR A 318 10.85 13.68 11.94
C THR A 318 11.23 15.13 12.25
N GLN A 319 12.23 15.37 13.11
CA GLN A 319 12.75 16.70 13.39
C GLN A 319 13.46 17.27 12.16
N GLN A 320 14.37 16.51 11.56
CA GLN A 320 15.12 16.95 10.38
C GLN A 320 14.17 17.29 9.21
N TRP A 321 13.21 16.40 8.93
CA TRP A 321 12.22 16.67 7.87
C TRP A 321 11.35 17.90 8.16
N MET A 322 11.00 18.15 9.43
CA MET A 322 10.22 19.31 9.83
C MET A 322 11.01 20.61 9.64
N GLU A 323 12.25 20.65 10.09
CA GLU A 323 13.13 21.81 9.93
C GLU A 323 13.32 22.17 8.45
N ASP A 324 13.59 21.18 7.61
CA ASP A 324 13.74 21.35 6.17
C ASP A 324 12.43 21.84 5.51
N ALA A 325 11.29 21.28 5.90
CA ALA A 325 10.00 21.65 5.34
C ALA A 325 9.59 23.09 5.72
N VAL A 326 9.74 23.46 6.97
CA VAL A 326 9.42 24.82 7.44
C VAL A 326 10.35 25.86 6.79
N ALA A 327 11.64 25.55 6.66
CA ALA A 327 12.60 26.42 5.98
C ALA A 327 12.25 26.62 4.50
N LYS A 328 11.77 25.60 3.80
CA LYS A 328 11.28 25.71 2.41
C LYS A 328 10.02 26.56 2.30
N GLY A 329 9.09 26.42 3.24
CA GLY A 329 7.79 27.10 3.26
C GLY A 329 6.81 26.58 2.22
N TYR A 330 5.53 26.97 2.38
CA TYR A 330 4.39 26.44 1.62
C TYR A 330 4.59 26.48 0.09
N THR A 331 4.98 27.64 -0.45
CA THR A 331 5.06 27.82 -1.92
C THR A 331 6.10 26.90 -2.57
N ASN A 332 7.29 26.79 -1.97
CA ASN A 332 8.35 25.93 -2.52
C ASN A 332 8.00 24.46 -2.37
N LEU A 333 7.39 24.06 -1.25
CA LEU A 333 6.91 22.69 -1.05
C LEU A 333 5.81 22.30 -2.04
N LEU A 334 4.88 23.21 -2.34
CA LEU A 334 3.84 23.00 -3.34
C LEU A 334 4.43 22.83 -4.74
N ASP A 335 5.38 23.69 -5.13
CA ASP A 335 6.05 23.61 -6.43
C ASP A 335 6.85 22.30 -6.57
N GLU A 336 7.60 21.91 -5.55
CA GLU A 336 8.35 20.65 -5.51
C GLU A 336 7.42 19.43 -5.59
N HIS A 337 6.34 19.42 -4.81
CA HIS A 337 5.31 18.38 -4.84
C HIS A 337 4.70 18.24 -6.24
N TYR A 338 4.29 19.36 -6.83
CA TYR A 338 3.67 19.34 -8.17
C TYR A 338 4.64 18.84 -9.24
N LYS A 339 5.90 19.29 -9.23
CA LYS A 339 6.91 18.86 -10.20
C LYS A 339 7.19 17.36 -10.12
N ASP A 340 7.35 16.83 -8.91
CA ASP A 340 7.57 15.41 -8.70
C ASP A 340 6.38 14.57 -9.18
N TYR A 341 5.18 14.93 -8.72
CA TYR A 341 3.97 14.19 -9.06
C TYR A 341 3.65 14.26 -10.56
N ALA A 342 3.71 15.45 -11.15
CA ALA A 342 3.41 15.67 -12.56
C ALA A 342 4.39 14.93 -13.49
N ALA A 343 5.63 14.72 -13.06
CA ALA A 343 6.62 13.95 -13.81
C ALA A 343 6.20 12.48 -14.00
N LEU A 344 5.39 11.94 -13.11
CA LEU A 344 4.81 10.59 -13.21
C LEU A 344 3.42 10.62 -13.85
N PHE A 345 2.53 11.44 -13.32
CA PHE A 345 1.12 11.42 -13.71
C PHE A 345 0.91 11.82 -15.17
N ASN A 346 1.63 12.83 -15.67
CA ASN A 346 1.48 13.35 -17.02
C ASN A 346 2.09 12.49 -18.14
N ARG A 347 2.73 11.35 -17.80
CA ARG A 347 3.27 10.43 -18.80
C ARG A 347 2.20 9.76 -19.65
N VAL A 348 0.98 9.64 -19.13
CA VAL A 348 -0.14 8.98 -19.81
C VAL A 348 -1.37 9.87 -19.83
N LYS A 349 -1.94 10.06 -21.00
CA LYS A 349 -3.24 10.70 -21.22
C LYS A 349 -4.18 9.71 -21.88
N LEU A 350 -5.39 9.59 -21.35
CA LEU A 350 -6.47 8.81 -21.94
C LEU A 350 -7.57 9.78 -22.41
N GLU A 351 -7.93 9.72 -23.67
CA GLU A 351 -9.06 10.44 -24.24
C GLU A 351 -10.08 9.46 -24.80
N LEU A 352 -11.28 9.49 -24.25
CA LEU A 352 -12.42 8.70 -24.69
C LEU A 352 -13.46 9.65 -25.28
N ASN A 353 -13.79 9.47 -26.56
CA ASN A 353 -14.77 10.26 -27.28
C ASN A 353 -14.68 11.78 -27.01
N PRO A 354 -13.61 12.46 -27.45
CA PRO A 354 -13.30 13.85 -27.06
C PRO A 354 -14.30 14.88 -27.57
N THR A 355 -15.17 14.49 -28.54
CA THR A 355 -16.21 15.36 -29.09
C THR A 355 -17.48 15.43 -28.23
N VAL A 356 -17.65 14.48 -27.28
CA VAL A 356 -18.80 14.47 -26.39
C VAL A 356 -18.55 15.40 -25.22
N LYS A 357 -19.32 16.48 -25.14
CA LYS A 357 -19.29 17.38 -23.98
C LYS A 357 -20.05 16.73 -22.81
N THR A 358 -19.38 16.54 -21.69
CA THR A 358 -20.01 16.09 -20.44
C THR A 358 -20.30 17.27 -19.53
N ALA A 359 -21.45 17.24 -18.85
CA ALA A 359 -21.77 18.25 -17.85
C ALA A 359 -20.77 18.19 -16.67
N ASN A 360 -20.44 19.34 -16.09
CA ASN A 360 -19.62 19.38 -14.86
C ASN A 360 -20.52 19.03 -13.66
N LEU A 361 -20.58 17.75 -13.29
CA LEU A 361 -21.41 17.21 -12.22
C LEU A 361 -20.53 16.67 -11.09
N PRO A 362 -20.99 16.76 -9.83
CA PRO A 362 -20.36 16.06 -8.71
C PRO A 362 -20.19 14.56 -9.01
N THR A 363 -19.11 13.97 -8.50
CA THR A 363 -18.77 12.58 -8.79
C THR A 363 -19.88 11.61 -8.39
N GLU A 364 -20.54 11.86 -7.27
CA GLU A 364 -21.68 11.05 -6.81
C GLU A 364 -22.85 11.08 -7.81
N GLN A 365 -23.13 12.25 -8.39
CA GLN A 365 -24.19 12.37 -9.38
C GLN A 365 -23.83 11.65 -10.69
N ARG A 366 -22.55 11.71 -11.12
CA ARG A 366 -22.06 10.94 -12.26
C ARG A 366 -22.23 9.44 -12.03
N LEU A 367 -21.83 8.93 -10.88
CA LEU A 367 -21.98 7.52 -10.50
C LEU A 367 -23.46 7.09 -10.48
N LYS A 368 -24.36 7.92 -9.94
CA LYS A 368 -25.82 7.66 -9.95
C LYS A 368 -26.37 7.58 -11.38
N ASN A 369 -25.94 8.47 -12.27
CA ASN A 369 -26.37 8.49 -13.68
C ASN A 369 -25.80 7.27 -14.45
N TYR A 370 -24.51 6.95 -14.24
CA TYR A 370 -23.84 5.81 -14.88
C TYR A 370 -24.50 4.46 -14.50
N ARG A 371 -24.86 4.28 -13.21
CA ARG A 371 -25.61 3.10 -12.75
C ARG A 371 -27.00 2.96 -13.40
N LYS A 372 -27.56 4.05 -13.91
CA LYS A 372 -28.83 4.05 -14.69
C LYS A 372 -28.62 3.82 -16.18
N GLY A 373 -27.38 3.48 -16.62
CA GLY A 373 -27.04 3.20 -17.99
C GLY A 373 -26.73 4.44 -18.85
N GLN A 374 -26.51 5.60 -18.26
CA GLN A 374 -26.10 6.80 -18.98
C GLN A 374 -24.57 6.77 -19.20
N PRO A 375 -24.05 6.73 -20.44
CA PRO A 375 -22.62 6.76 -20.70
C PRO A 375 -21.97 8.04 -20.16
N ASP A 376 -20.83 7.91 -19.49
CA ASP A 376 -20.03 9.05 -19.03
C ASP A 376 -18.53 8.79 -19.28
N TYR A 377 -18.03 9.18 -20.45
CA TYR A 377 -16.63 9.00 -20.84
C TYR A 377 -15.64 9.76 -19.96
N TYR A 378 -16.10 10.85 -19.31
CA TYR A 378 -15.27 11.54 -18.31
C TYR A 378 -15.10 10.68 -17.05
N LEU A 379 -16.16 10.03 -16.58
CA LEU A 379 -16.10 9.14 -15.41
C LEU A 379 -15.19 7.93 -15.69
N GLU A 380 -15.26 7.35 -16.88
CA GLU A 380 -14.41 6.22 -17.30
C GLU A 380 -12.94 6.64 -17.36
N LYS A 381 -12.64 7.80 -17.95
CA LYS A 381 -11.30 8.41 -17.95
C LYS A 381 -10.81 8.71 -16.53
N LEU A 382 -11.68 9.30 -15.72
CA LEU A 382 -11.38 9.62 -14.31
C LEU A 382 -11.05 8.36 -13.53
N TYR A 383 -11.81 7.28 -13.69
CA TYR A 383 -11.58 6.00 -13.01
C TYR A 383 -10.22 5.39 -13.36
N TYR A 384 -9.87 5.38 -14.66
CA TYR A 384 -8.54 4.92 -15.10
C TYR A 384 -7.40 5.75 -14.46
N GLN A 385 -7.50 7.07 -14.52
CA GLN A 385 -6.46 7.94 -13.95
C GLN A 385 -6.45 7.93 -12.43
N PHE A 386 -7.58 7.65 -11.79
CA PHE A 386 -7.64 7.47 -10.34
C PHE A 386 -6.87 6.22 -9.88
N GLY A 387 -6.95 5.12 -10.63
CA GLY A 387 -6.11 3.94 -10.38
C GLY A 387 -4.61 4.27 -10.42
N ARG A 388 -4.15 5.03 -11.43
CA ARG A 388 -2.76 5.50 -11.52
C ARG A 388 -2.40 6.44 -10.36
N TYR A 389 -3.30 7.36 -10.02
CA TYR A 389 -3.13 8.25 -8.87
C TYR A 389 -2.93 7.47 -7.57
N LEU A 390 -3.78 6.49 -7.29
CA LEU A 390 -3.70 5.67 -6.07
C LEU A 390 -2.36 4.93 -5.98
N LEU A 391 -1.85 4.42 -7.10
CA LEU A 391 -0.55 3.75 -7.13
C LEU A 391 0.60 4.75 -6.84
N ILE A 392 0.62 5.92 -7.48
CA ILE A 392 1.62 6.96 -7.21
C ILE A 392 1.56 7.41 -5.73
N ALA A 393 0.36 7.60 -5.19
CA ALA A 393 0.16 8.08 -3.82
C ALA A 393 0.50 7.03 -2.76
N SER A 394 0.48 5.72 -3.10
CA SER A 394 0.69 4.64 -2.14
C SER A 394 1.96 3.82 -2.36
N SER A 395 2.70 4.03 -3.46
CA SER A 395 3.88 3.21 -3.77
C SER A 395 4.98 4.04 -4.45
N ARG A 396 5.99 4.42 -3.69
CA ARG A 396 7.14 5.21 -4.14
C ARG A 396 8.44 4.54 -3.70
N PRO A 397 9.53 4.67 -4.49
CA PRO A 397 10.83 4.09 -4.17
C PRO A 397 11.31 4.39 -2.74
N GLY A 398 11.96 3.41 -2.11
CA GLY A 398 12.49 3.54 -0.75
C GLY A 398 11.48 3.24 0.37
N ASN A 399 10.22 2.92 0.02
CA ASN A 399 9.15 2.59 0.95
C ASN A 399 8.64 1.15 0.75
N MET A 400 7.78 0.69 1.67
CA MET A 400 7.04 -0.56 1.51
C MET A 400 5.99 -0.44 0.38
N PRO A 401 5.55 -1.54 -0.25
CA PRO A 401 4.53 -1.50 -1.29
C PRO A 401 3.14 -1.15 -0.76
N ALA A 402 2.19 -0.91 -1.67
CA ALA A 402 0.77 -0.78 -1.33
C ALA A 402 0.25 -2.09 -0.70
N ASN A 403 -0.34 -2.02 0.49
CA ASN A 403 -1.02 -3.14 1.14
C ASN A 403 -2.46 -3.31 0.61
N LEU A 404 -3.30 -4.15 1.25
CA LEU A 404 -4.71 -4.35 0.87
C LEU A 404 -5.54 -3.06 0.77
N GLN A 405 -5.17 -2.02 1.50
CA GLN A 405 -5.82 -0.71 1.48
C GLN A 405 -4.91 0.42 0.94
N GLY A 406 -3.86 0.05 0.22
CA GLY A 406 -2.86 1.00 -0.28
C GLY A 406 -1.97 1.53 0.84
N ILE A 407 -2.40 2.60 1.48
CA ILE A 407 -1.75 3.23 2.66
C ILE A 407 -2.79 3.79 3.63
N TRP A 408 -4.06 3.77 3.24
CA TRP A 408 -5.14 4.44 3.97
C TRP A 408 -5.88 3.48 4.88
N HIS A 409 -5.91 3.80 6.17
CA HIS A 409 -6.61 3.02 7.18
C HIS A 409 -7.04 3.91 8.35
N ASN A 410 -8.23 3.66 8.89
CA ASN A 410 -8.83 4.50 9.93
C ASN A 410 -9.04 3.76 11.26
N ASN A 411 -8.44 2.57 11.45
CA ASN A 411 -8.70 1.77 12.64
C ASN A 411 -7.41 1.13 13.17
N ILE A 412 -7.47 0.52 14.37
CA ILE A 412 -6.35 -0.24 14.95
C ILE A 412 -6.18 -1.60 14.30
N ASP A 413 -7.22 -2.13 13.69
CA ASP A 413 -7.28 -3.40 13.01
C ASP A 413 -8.31 -3.32 11.87
N GLY A 414 -8.03 -3.93 10.75
CA GLY A 414 -8.86 -3.88 9.55
C GLY A 414 -9.13 -5.24 8.94
N PRO A 415 -9.98 -5.29 7.91
CA PRO A 415 -10.23 -6.50 7.15
C PRO A 415 -8.92 -7.13 6.70
N TRP A 416 -8.80 -8.45 6.91
CA TRP A 416 -7.58 -9.22 6.57
C TRP A 416 -6.28 -8.58 7.08
N ARG A 417 -6.29 -8.04 8.30
CA ARG A 417 -5.10 -7.42 8.94
C ARG A 417 -4.50 -6.25 8.16
N VAL A 418 -5.14 -5.83 7.06
CA VAL A 418 -4.59 -4.87 6.07
C VAL A 418 -3.19 -5.31 5.62
N ASP A 419 -3.03 -6.60 5.42
CA ASP A 419 -1.75 -7.24 5.13
C ASP A 419 -1.35 -7.16 3.64
N TYR A 420 -0.32 -7.91 3.27
CA TYR A 420 0.07 -8.18 1.89
C TYR A 420 -0.44 -9.56 1.51
N HIS A 421 -1.62 -9.62 0.87
CA HIS A 421 -2.20 -10.85 0.38
C HIS A 421 -1.58 -11.26 -0.95
N ASN A 422 -0.96 -12.46 -0.98
CA ASN A 422 -0.09 -12.91 -2.05
C ASN A 422 -0.79 -13.87 -3.03
N ASN A 423 -2.08 -14.10 -2.91
CA ASN A 423 -2.81 -14.98 -3.83
C ASN A 423 -3.40 -14.25 -5.05
N ILE A 424 -3.52 -12.93 -5.01
CA ILE A 424 -3.95 -12.07 -6.13
C ILE A 424 -3.80 -10.57 -5.81
N ASN A 425 -4.06 -10.15 -4.56
CA ASN A 425 -4.30 -8.75 -4.24
C ASN A 425 -3.07 -7.88 -4.47
N ILE A 426 -1.92 -8.26 -3.90
CA ILE A 426 -0.69 -7.48 -4.10
C ILE A 426 -0.25 -7.51 -5.56
N GLN A 427 -0.39 -8.64 -6.26
CA GLN A 427 -0.06 -8.74 -7.67
C GLN A 427 -0.93 -7.78 -8.50
N MET A 428 -2.25 -7.81 -8.27
CA MET A 428 -3.21 -6.97 -9.00
C MET A 428 -2.99 -5.49 -8.77
N ASN A 429 -2.56 -5.07 -7.56
CA ASN A 429 -2.21 -3.69 -7.27
C ASN A 429 -1.11 -3.17 -8.21
N TYR A 430 -0.20 -4.05 -8.67
CA TYR A 430 0.97 -3.67 -9.46
C TYR A 430 0.87 -3.97 -10.96
N TRP A 431 -0.14 -4.71 -11.44
CA TRP A 431 -0.31 -4.97 -12.87
C TRP A 431 -0.36 -3.71 -13.74
N PRO A 432 -0.95 -2.58 -13.30
CA PRO A 432 -0.91 -1.36 -14.10
C PRO A 432 0.43 -0.61 -14.04
N ALA A 433 1.36 -0.93 -13.14
CA ALA A 433 2.57 -0.13 -12.91
C ALA A 433 3.39 0.07 -14.19
N CYS A 434 3.95 -0.98 -14.74
CA CYS A 434 4.78 -0.91 -15.94
C CYS A 434 3.95 -0.55 -17.19
N SER A 435 2.78 -1.17 -17.34
CA SER A 435 1.90 -0.97 -18.52
C SER A 435 1.33 0.44 -18.64
N THR A 436 1.30 1.22 -17.55
CA THR A 436 0.85 2.61 -17.53
C THR A 436 1.97 3.62 -17.26
N ASN A 437 3.22 3.23 -17.55
CA ASN A 437 4.43 4.07 -17.46
C ASN A 437 4.67 4.62 -16.03
N LEU A 438 4.58 3.72 -15.05
CA LEU A 438 4.81 3.96 -13.61
C LEU A 438 5.75 2.88 -13.04
N ASP A 439 6.76 2.47 -13.81
CA ASP A 439 7.69 1.42 -13.43
C ASP A 439 8.42 1.71 -12.11
N GLU A 440 8.72 2.97 -11.79
CA GLU A 440 9.30 3.33 -10.49
C GLU A 440 8.40 2.96 -9.31
N CYS A 441 7.06 2.99 -9.51
CA CYS A 441 6.12 2.58 -8.48
C CYS A 441 6.13 1.06 -8.21
N MET A 442 6.79 0.24 -9.06
CA MET A 442 6.98 -1.18 -8.84
C MET A 442 8.17 -1.49 -7.93
N LEU A 443 9.14 -0.57 -7.81
CA LEU A 443 10.33 -0.80 -6.99
C LEU A 443 10.04 -1.16 -5.53
N PRO A 444 9.04 -0.56 -4.85
CA PRO A 444 8.65 -1.00 -3.50
C PRO A 444 8.21 -2.46 -3.44
N LEU A 445 7.50 -2.98 -4.44
CA LEU A 445 7.15 -4.39 -4.52
C LEU A 445 8.40 -5.27 -4.66
N ILE A 446 9.35 -4.86 -5.49
CA ILE A 446 10.62 -5.60 -5.68
C ILE A 446 11.42 -5.62 -4.38
N ASP A 447 11.52 -4.50 -3.67
CA ASP A 447 12.20 -4.44 -2.37
C ASP A 447 11.48 -5.29 -1.33
N PHE A 448 10.15 -5.28 -1.33
CA PHE A 448 9.37 -6.18 -0.47
C PHE A 448 9.66 -7.66 -0.78
N ILE A 449 9.68 -8.07 -2.05
CA ILE A 449 10.06 -9.43 -2.46
C ILE A 449 11.45 -9.77 -1.91
N ARG A 450 12.42 -8.86 -1.99
CA ARG A 450 13.76 -9.06 -1.42
C ARG A 450 13.73 -9.32 0.09
N THR A 451 12.83 -8.67 0.84
CA THR A 451 12.69 -8.93 2.29
C THR A 451 12.16 -10.32 2.59
N LEU A 452 11.43 -10.94 1.66
CA LEU A 452 10.85 -12.27 1.82
C LEU A 452 11.83 -13.40 1.50
N VAL A 453 12.94 -13.15 0.80
CA VAL A 453 13.84 -14.21 0.31
C VAL A 453 14.44 -15.01 1.46
N LYS A 454 15.15 -14.38 2.38
CA LYS A 454 15.81 -15.10 3.48
C LYS A 454 14.88 -15.86 4.42
N PRO A 455 13.75 -15.28 4.86
CA PRO A 455 12.73 -16.04 5.56
C PRO A 455 12.08 -17.13 4.70
N GLY A 456 11.85 -16.86 3.42
CA GLY A 456 11.28 -17.80 2.45
C GLY A 456 12.16 -19.00 2.15
N GLU A 457 13.49 -18.86 2.22
CA GLU A 457 14.44 -19.98 2.14
C GLU A 457 14.22 -20.96 3.31
N LYS A 458 14.00 -20.45 4.53
CA LYS A 458 13.64 -21.30 5.69
C LYS A 458 12.30 -21.99 5.50
N THR A 459 11.30 -21.28 4.98
CA THR A 459 9.99 -21.86 4.69
C THR A 459 10.08 -22.94 3.63
N ALA A 460 10.81 -22.72 2.53
CA ALA A 460 11.03 -23.70 1.48
C ALA A 460 11.71 -24.97 2.03
N GLN A 461 12.75 -24.81 2.82
CA GLN A 461 13.48 -25.93 3.41
C GLN A 461 12.63 -26.69 4.44
N SER A 462 11.98 -25.99 5.37
CA SER A 462 11.27 -26.61 6.50
C SER A 462 10.00 -27.35 6.07
N TYR A 463 9.21 -26.76 5.17
CA TYR A 463 7.94 -27.33 4.76
C TYR A 463 8.06 -28.26 3.55
N PHE A 464 9.01 -28.00 2.65
CA PHE A 464 9.09 -28.70 1.37
C PHE A 464 10.42 -29.42 1.11
N GLY A 465 11.44 -29.23 1.94
CA GLY A 465 12.79 -29.76 1.70
C GLY A 465 13.43 -29.20 0.41
N ALA A 466 12.94 -28.06 -0.05
CA ALA A 466 13.29 -27.47 -1.32
C ALA A 466 14.37 -26.39 -1.18
N ARG A 467 15.19 -26.25 -2.23
CA ARG A 467 16.08 -25.09 -2.41
C ARG A 467 15.27 -23.84 -2.70
N GLY A 468 15.94 -22.70 -2.73
CA GLY A 468 15.36 -21.42 -3.08
C GLY A 468 14.38 -20.91 -2.04
N TRP A 469 13.43 -20.06 -2.46
CA TRP A 469 12.51 -19.40 -1.54
C TRP A 469 11.06 -19.47 -2.00
N THR A 470 10.17 -19.44 -1.02
CA THR A 470 8.75 -19.25 -1.24
C THR A 470 8.11 -18.44 -0.13
N ALA A 471 6.87 -18.00 -0.34
CA ALA A 471 6.02 -17.37 0.64
C ALA A 471 4.62 -18.00 0.58
N SER A 472 3.85 -17.84 1.65
CA SER A 472 2.46 -18.28 1.72
C SER A 472 1.49 -17.15 1.40
N ILE A 473 0.20 -17.36 1.66
CA ILE A 473 -0.89 -16.48 1.23
C ILE A 473 -0.81 -15.07 1.80
N SER A 474 -0.31 -14.90 3.02
CA SER A 474 -0.21 -13.60 3.70
C SER A 474 1.23 -13.30 4.08
N ALA A 475 1.61 -12.04 3.97
CA ALA A 475 2.90 -11.53 4.40
C ALA A 475 2.74 -10.20 5.15
N ASN A 476 3.78 -9.81 5.87
CA ASN A 476 3.87 -8.55 6.60
C ASN A 476 5.24 -7.87 6.37
N ILE A 477 5.46 -6.72 6.99
CA ILE A 477 6.73 -5.99 6.83
C ILE A 477 7.94 -6.67 7.51
N PHE A 478 7.71 -7.69 8.33
CA PHE A 478 8.74 -8.41 9.08
C PHE A 478 9.15 -9.73 8.41
N GLY A 479 8.93 -9.87 7.12
CA GLY A 479 9.37 -11.04 6.36
C GLY A 479 8.57 -12.32 6.65
N PHE A 480 7.27 -12.26 6.94
CA PHE A 480 6.43 -13.43 7.16
C PHE A 480 6.21 -14.19 5.86
N THR A 481 6.53 -15.50 5.84
CA THR A 481 6.47 -16.34 4.64
C THR A 481 5.82 -17.71 4.86
N THR A 482 5.51 -18.09 6.11
CA THR A 482 4.92 -19.40 6.43
C THR A 482 3.41 -19.42 6.21
N PRO A 483 2.77 -20.61 6.14
CA PRO A 483 1.33 -20.70 6.38
C PRO A 483 0.96 -20.11 7.74
N LEU A 484 -0.30 -19.75 7.90
CA LEU A 484 -0.90 -19.30 9.16
C LEU A 484 -1.51 -20.48 9.94
N GLU A 485 -1.94 -20.24 11.18
CA GLU A 485 -2.73 -21.22 11.94
C GLU A 485 -4.14 -21.29 11.32
N SER A 486 -4.41 -22.34 10.53
CA SER A 486 -5.73 -22.62 9.99
C SER A 486 -5.90 -24.09 9.66
N GLN A 487 -7.13 -24.60 9.84
CA GLN A 487 -7.54 -25.92 9.38
C GLN A 487 -8.10 -25.89 7.95
N ASP A 488 -8.39 -24.72 7.40
CA ASP A 488 -8.85 -24.56 6.04
C ASP A 488 -7.67 -24.40 5.08
N MET A 489 -7.31 -25.49 4.41
CA MET A 489 -6.20 -25.51 3.46
C MET A 489 -6.56 -24.92 2.11
N SER A 490 -7.84 -24.69 1.81
CA SER A 490 -8.23 -24.08 0.53
C SER A 490 -7.67 -22.68 0.34
N TRP A 491 -7.55 -21.92 1.42
CA TRP A 491 -6.91 -20.61 1.39
C TRP A 491 -5.49 -20.60 1.98
N ASN A 492 -5.23 -21.37 3.04
CA ASN A 492 -3.96 -21.29 3.78
C ASN A 492 -2.79 -21.98 3.05
N PHE A 493 -3.06 -23.02 2.23
CA PHE A 493 -2.03 -23.73 1.49
C PHE A 493 -1.75 -23.09 0.13
N ASN A 494 -0.80 -22.16 0.08
CA ASN A 494 -0.41 -21.48 -1.16
C ASN A 494 1.12 -21.41 -1.31
N PRO A 495 1.80 -22.51 -1.67
CA PRO A 495 3.25 -22.51 -1.84
C PRO A 495 3.73 -21.75 -3.07
N MET A 496 2.82 -21.34 -3.96
CA MET A 496 3.18 -20.58 -5.18
C MET A 496 3.08 -19.07 -5.03
N ALA A 497 2.77 -18.55 -3.86
CA ALA A 497 2.73 -17.12 -3.64
C ALA A 497 4.10 -16.44 -3.88
N GLY A 498 5.19 -17.02 -3.36
CA GLY A 498 6.55 -16.54 -3.64
C GLY A 498 6.92 -16.58 -5.12
N PRO A 499 6.79 -17.72 -5.81
CA PRO A 499 7.02 -17.81 -7.25
C PRO A 499 6.18 -16.83 -8.08
N TRP A 500 4.92 -16.60 -7.74
CA TRP A 500 4.10 -15.61 -8.45
C TRP A 500 4.57 -14.18 -8.21
N LEU A 501 4.97 -13.85 -6.99
CA LEU A 501 5.61 -12.55 -6.72
C LEU A 501 6.89 -12.38 -7.56
N ALA A 502 7.71 -13.42 -7.69
CA ALA A 502 8.96 -13.35 -8.44
C ALA A 502 8.76 -13.11 -9.95
N THR A 503 7.60 -13.48 -10.56
CA THR A 503 7.32 -13.18 -11.97
C THR A 503 7.24 -11.67 -12.24
N HIS A 504 6.84 -10.85 -11.26
CA HIS A 504 6.80 -9.38 -11.39
C HIS A 504 8.21 -8.76 -11.50
N VAL A 505 9.22 -9.47 -11.02
CA VAL A 505 10.63 -9.04 -11.17
C VAL A 505 11.07 -9.13 -12.64
N TRP A 506 10.65 -10.22 -13.34
CA TRP A 506 10.86 -10.34 -14.78
C TRP A 506 10.03 -9.31 -15.54
N GLU A 507 8.76 -9.11 -15.19
CA GLU A 507 7.90 -8.10 -15.80
C GLU A 507 8.55 -6.69 -15.75
N TYR A 508 9.10 -6.29 -14.60
CA TYR A 508 9.82 -5.03 -14.48
C TYR A 508 11.01 -4.95 -15.46
N TYR A 509 11.81 -6.02 -15.57
CA TYR A 509 12.89 -6.06 -16.55
C TYR A 509 12.38 -6.01 -17.98
N ASP A 510 11.35 -6.76 -18.31
CA ASP A 510 10.79 -6.87 -19.65
C ASP A 510 10.28 -5.50 -20.17
N TYR A 511 9.70 -4.70 -19.31
CA TYR A 511 9.28 -3.32 -19.65
C TYR A 511 10.45 -2.32 -19.67
N THR A 512 11.37 -2.38 -18.72
CA THR A 512 12.42 -1.36 -18.56
C THR A 512 13.69 -1.65 -19.36
N GLN A 513 13.94 -2.92 -19.72
CA GLN A 513 15.16 -3.41 -20.32
C GLN A 513 16.43 -3.01 -19.54
N ASN A 514 16.29 -2.85 -18.21
CA ASN A 514 17.37 -2.46 -17.33
C ASN A 514 18.26 -3.67 -16.99
N LEU A 515 19.23 -3.93 -17.84
CA LEU A 515 20.17 -5.06 -17.68
C LEU A 515 20.97 -5.00 -16.36
N LYS A 516 21.27 -3.79 -15.88
CA LYS A 516 21.95 -3.62 -14.59
C LYS A 516 21.07 -4.13 -13.45
N PHE A 517 19.79 -3.75 -13.45
CA PHE A 517 18.82 -4.25 -12.47
C PHE A 517 18.72 -5.80 -12.53
N LEU A 518 18.55 -6.35 -13.73
CA LEU A 518 18.45 -7.80 -13.90
C LEU A 518 19.68 -8.52 -13.32
N LYS A 519 20.89 -8.01 -13.62
CA LYS A 519 22.14 -8.62 -13.17
C LYS A 519 22.37 -8.50 -11.66
N GLU A 520 22.10 -7.33 -11.08
CA GLU A 520 22.47 -7.01 -9.69
C GLU A 520 21.37 -7.40 -8.67
N THR A 521 20.12 -7.49 -9.11
CA THR A 521 18.96 -7.72 -8.22
C THR A 521 18.02 -8.78 -8.75
N GLY A 522 17.51 -8.61 -9.98
CA GLY A 522 16.37 -9.38 -10.46
C GLY A 522 16.66 -10.87 -10.65
N TYR A 523 17.82 -11.21 -11.21
CA TYR A 523 18.12 -12.59 -11.59
C TYR A 523 18.10 -13.56 -10.41
N GLU A 524 18.71 -13.21 -9.28
CA GLU A 524 18.77 -14.10 -8.12
C GLU A 524 17.38 -14.34 -7.51
N LEU A 525 16.51 -13.33 -7.51
CA LEU A 525 15.13 -13.46 -7.04
C LEU A 525 14.35 -14.46 -7.89
N ILE A 526 14.47 -14.37 -9.23
CA ILE A 526 13.81 -15.25 -10.21
C ILE A 526 14.39 -16.66 -10.13
N LYS A 527 15.73 -16.79 -10.22
CA LYS A 527 16.45 -18.08 -10.19
C LYS A 527 16.15 -18.89 -8.94
N SER A 528 16.24 -18.23 -7.77
CA SER A 528 16.04 -18.90 -6.49
C SER A 528 14.59 -19.40 -6.35
N SER A 529 13.60 -18.62 -6.81
CA SER A 529 12.20 -19.03 -6.83
C SER A 529 11.92 -20.15 -7.86
N ALA A 530 12.56 -20.12 -9.02
CA ALA A 530 12.48 -21.20 -10.01
C ALA A 530 13.06 -22.52 -9.47
N ASN A 531 14.13 -22.45 -8.69
CA ASN A 531 14.71 -23.64 -8.04
C ASN A 531 13.74 -24.22 -6.99
N PHE A 532 13.05 -23.38 -6.23
CA PHE A 532 11.96 -23.83 -5.35
C PHE A 532 10.86 -24.56 -6.14
N ALA A 533 10.41 -23.98 -7.25
CA ALA A 533 9.36 -24.58 -8.07
C ALA A 533 9.76 -25.97 -8.61
N VAL A 534 11.02 -26.13 -9.03
CA VAL A 534 11.55 -27.44 -9.47
C VAL A 534 11.54 -28.47 -8.35
N ASP A 535 12.06 -28.10 -7.18
CA ASP A 535 12.20 -29.04 -6.06
C ASP A 535 10.84 -29.38 -5.39
N TYR A 536 9.87 -28.50 -5.47
CA TYR A 536 8.50 -28.71 -4.99
C TYR A 536 7.74 -29.74 -5.84
N LEU A 537 8.02 -29.79 -7.15
CA LEU A 537 7.34 -30.70 -8.05
C LEU A 537 7.62 -32.17 -7.71
N TRP A 538 6.58 -32.98 -7.83
CA TRP A 538 6.70 -34.41 -7.77
C TRP A 538 7.01 -34.98 -9.16
N HIS A 539 8.16 -35.67 -9.29
CA HIS A 539 8.50 -36.42 -10.47
C HIS A 539 7.81 -37.80 -10.43
N LYS A 540 6.82 -37.97 -11.28
CA LYS A 540 6.00 -39.20 -11.33
C LYS A 540 6.74 -40.34 -12.01
N PRO A 541 6.30 -41.63 -11.74
CA PRO A 541 6.87 -42.80 -12.40
C PRO A 541 6.74 -42.80 -13.93
N ASP A 542 5.78 -42.08 -14.49
CA ASP A 542 5.59 -41.91 -15.94
C ASP A 542 6.55 -40.87 -16.57
N GLY A 543 7.43 -40.28 -15.80
CA GLY A 543 8.40 -39.26 -16.24
C GLY A 543 7.85 -37.85 -16.27
N THR A 544 6.59 -37.61 -15.93
CA THR A 544 6.02 -36.26 -15.86
C THR A 544 6.25 -35.62 -14.50
N TYR A 545 6.17 -34.28 -14.48
CA TYR A 545 6.24 -33.48 -13.25
C TYR A 545 4.85 -32.91 -12.93
N THR A 546 4.43 -33.00 -11.67
CA THR A 546 3.18 -32.40 -11.19
C THR A 546 3.32 -31.82 -9.80
N ALA A 547 2.55 -30.79 -9.50
CA ALA A 547 2.49 -30.22 -8.15
C ALA A 547 1.62 -31.12 -7.24
N ALA A 548 2.18 -31.61 -6.13
CA ALA A 548 1.43 -32.43 -5.16
C ALA A 548 2.07 -32.36 -3.76
N PRO A 549 1.29 -31.97 -2.71
CA PRO A 549 -0.09 -31.47 -2.76
C PRO A 549 -0.22 -30.12 -3.47
N SER A 550 -1.39 -29.79 -3.98
CA SER A 550 -1.68 -28.49 -4.59
C SER A 550 -3.15 -28.10 -4.39
N THR A 551 -3.43 -26.80 -4.47
CA THR A 551 -4.81 -26.29 -4.44
C THR A 551 -4.92 -25.03 -5.28
N SER A 552 -6.14 -24.64 -5.60
CA SER A 552 -6.44 -23.34 -6.20
C SER A 552 -7.05 -22.43 -5.13
N PRO A 553 -6.27 -21.55 -4.51
CA PRO A 553 -6.80 -20.64 -3.49
C PRO A 553 -7.90 -19.73 -4.09
N GLU A 554 -9.02 -19.50 -3.39
CA GLU A 554 -9.26 -19.86 -1.98
C GLU A 554 -10.35 -20.94 -1.82
N HIS A 555 -10.71 -21.67 -2.87
CA HIS A 555 -11.87 -22.57 -2.87
C HIS A 555 -11.58 -23.98 -3.40
N GLY A 556 -10.37 -24.22 -3.87
CA GLY A 556 -9.99 -25.55 -4.37
C GLY A 556 -9.73 -26.55 -3.25
N PRO A 557 -10.07 -27.85 -3.43
CA PRO A 557 -9.63 -28.90 -2.52
C PRO A 557 -8.11 -29.07 -2.59
N ILE A 558 -7.54 -29.77 -1.64
CA ILE A 558 -6.17 -30.27 -1.76
C ILE A 558 -6.19 -31.42 -2.78
N ASP A 559 -5.46 -31.27 -3.87
CA ASP A 559 -5.38 -32.22 -4.98
C ASP A 559 -3.95 -32.24 -5.55
N GLN A 560 -3.77 -32.83 -6.71
CA GLN A 560 -2.53 -32.80 -7.48
C GLN A 560 -2.74 -32.12 -8.83
N GLY A 561 -1.79 -31.23 -9.20
CA GLY A 561 -1.77 -30.62 -10.51
C GLY A 561 -2.76 -29.47 -10.68
N ALA A 562 -3.03 -28.70 -9.63
CA ALA A 562 -3.84 -27.50 -9.72
C ALA A 562 -3.39 -26.58 -10.86
N THR A 563 -4.30 -26.22 -11.77
CA THR A 563 -3.98 -25.40 -12.95
C THR A 563 -3.33 -24.07 -12.60
N PHE A 564 -3.81 -23.40 -11.56
CA PHE A 564 -3.18 -22.19 -11.02
C PHE A 564 -1.71 -22.42 -10.67
N VAL A 565 -1.41 -23.48 -9.91
CA VAL A 565 -0.05 -23.84 -9.47
C VAL A 565 0.85 -24.13 -10.67
N HIS A 566 0.36 -24.95 -11.63
CA HIS A 566 1.12 -25.25 -12.83
C HIS A 566 1.35 -24.02 -13.72
N ALA A 567 0.40 -23.08 -13.78
CA ALA A 567 0.56 -21.83 -14.53
C ALA A 567 1.69 -20.97 -13.94
N VAL A 568 1.71 -20.81 -12.61
CA VAL A 568 2.78 -20.05 -11.92
C VAL A 568 4.14 -20.75 -12.09
N ILE A 569 4.21 -22.08 -11.94
CA ILE A 569 5.45 -22.83 -12.15
C ILE A 569 5.96 -22.66 -13.58
N ARG A 570 5.07 -22.77 -14.57
CA ARG A 570 5.43 -22.58 -15.98
C ARG A 570 6.02 -21.19 -16.21
N GLU A 571 5.38 -20.16 -15.70
CA GLU A 571 5.82 -18.78 -15.90
C GLU A 571 7.18 -18.51 -15.24
N ILE A 572 7.36 -18.87 -13.97
CA ILE A 572 8.64 -18.61 -13.29
C ILE A 572 9.81 -19.39 -13.91
N LEU A 573 9.58 -20.60 -14.44
CA LEU A 573 10.60 -21.35 -15.18
C LEU A 573 10.93 -20.67 -16.52
N LEU A 574 9.93 -20.17 -17.25
CA LEU A 574 10.15 -19.41 -18.48
C LEU A 574 10.96 -18.14 -18.21
N ASP A 575 10.63 -17.42 -17.16
CA ASP A 575 11.31 -16.19 -16.77
C ASP A 575 12.78 -16.45 -16.37
N ALA A 576 13.02 -17.51 -15.59
CA ALA A 576 14.38 -17.95 -15.26
C ALA A 576 15.19 -18.36 -16.50
N ILE A 577 14.58 -19.06 -17.44
CA ILE A 577 15.22 -19.45 -18.72
C ILE A 577 15.56 -18.20 -19.54
N LYS A 578 14.62 -17.27 -19.70
CA LYS A 578 14.84 -16.00 -20.43
C LYS A 578 15.96 -15.19 -19.78
N ALA A 579 15.87 -14.96 -18.45
CA ALA A 579 16.85 -14.19 -17.69
C ALA A 579 18.26 -14.79 -17.75
N SER A 580 18.37 -16.13 -17.64
CA SER A 580 19.64 -16.86 -17.78
C SER A 580 20.23 -16.74 -19.19
N LYS A 581 19.39 -16.70 -20.24
CA LYS A 581 19.85 -16.50 -21.63
C LYS A 581 20.32 -15.07 -21.83
N GLU A 582 19.59 -14.10 -21.34
CA GLU A 582 19.89 -12.67 -21.42
C GLU A 582 21.26 -12.36 -20.78
N LEU A 583 21.52 -12.93 -19.61
CA LEU A 583 22.78 -12.75 -18.90
C LEU A 583 23.90 -13.69 -19.35
N GLY A 584 23.62 -14.71 -20.14
CA GLY A 584 24.58 -15.69 -20.62
C GLY A 584 25.17 -16.63 -19.54
N ILE A 585 24.46 -16.82 -18.41
CA ILE A 585 24.92 -17.57 -17.23
C ILE A 585 24.05 -18.79 -16.93
N ASP A 586 24.47 -19.62 -15.97
CA ASP A 586 23.73 -20.76 -15.39
C ASP A 586 23.18 -21.76 -16.42
N LYS A 587 23.98 -22.10 -17.42
CA LYS A 587 23.61 -23.00 -18.52
C LYS A 587 23.17 -24.42 -18.04
N LYS A 588 23.71 -24.88 -16.91
CA LYS A 588 23.40 -26.19 -16.34
C LYS A 588 21.98 -26.16 -15.71
N GLU A 589 21.73 -25.16 -14.89
CA GLU A 589 20.42 -24.93 -14.24
C GLU A 589 19.33 -24.70 -15.30
N ARG A 590 19.63 -23.90 -16.32
CA ARG A 590 18.71 -23.65 -17.44
C ARG A 590 18.28 -24.96 -18.14
N LYS A 591 19.18 -25.91 -18.37
CA LYS A 591 18.83 -27.21 -18.93
C LYS A 591 17.88 -28.00 -18.03
N GLN A 592 18.04 -27.87 -16.70
CA GLN A 592 17.11 -28.49 -15.75
C GLN A 592 15.73 -27.84 -15.84
N TRP A 593 15.63 -26.51 -15.87
CA TRP A 593 14.36 -25.80 -16.01
C TRP A 593 13.68 -26.10 -17.33
N GLU A 594 14.42 -26.14 -18.44
CA GLU A 594 13.93 -26.52 -19.77
C GLU A 594 13.39 -27.96 -19.77
N HIS A 595 14.09 -28.90 -19.12
CA HIS A 595 13.65 -30.29 -18.99
C HIS A 595 12.37 -30.42 -18.17
N VAL A 596 12.28 -29.79 -17.00
CA VAL A 596 11.09 -29.81 -16.15
C VAL A 596 9.90 -29.20 -16.88
N LEU A 597 10.09 -28.05 -17.53
CA LEU A 597 9.05 -27.37 -18.30
C LEU A 597 8.49 -28.22 -19.44
N ALA A 598 9.37 -28.95 -20.15
CA ALA A 598 8.96 -29.82 -21.25
C ALA A 598 8.18 -31.05 -20.78
N ASN A 599 8.39 -31.48 -19.54
CA ASN A 599 7.73 -32.66 -18.95
C ASN A 599 6.69 -32.32 -17.87
N LEU A 600 6.34 -31.03 -17.72
CA LEU A 600 5.28 -30.61 -16.81
C LEU A 600 3.94 -31.14 -17.31
N THR A 601 3.17 -31.78 -16.44
CA THR A 601 1.84 -32.28 -16.75
C THR A 601 1.00 -31.20 -17.47
N PRO A 602 0.45 -31.48 -18.64
CA PRO A 602 -0.32 -30.50 -19.42
C PRO A 602 -1.60 -30.11 -18.70
N TYR A 603 -2.11 -28.92 -19.00
CA TYR A 603 -3.41 -28.48 -18.52
C TYR A 603 -4.52 -29.39 -19.02
N LYS A 604 -5.46 -29.72 -18.14
CA LYS A 604 -6.67 -30.44 -18.53
C LYS A 604 -7.61 -29.49 -19.27
N ILE A 605 -7.94 -29.79 -20.50
CA ILE A 605 -8.88 -29.02 -21.32
C ILE A 605 -10.17 -29.84 -21.44
N GLU A 606 -11.26 -29.34 -20.87
CA GLU A 606 -12.60 -29.89 -21.09
C GLU A 606 -13.33 -29.00 -22.11
N ILE A 607 -13.78 -29.60 -23.23
CA ILE A 607 -14.55 -28.89 -24.27
C ILE A 607 -15.90 -28.46 -23.68
N GLY A 608 -16.19 -27.14 -23.72
CA GLY A 608 -17.46 -26.57 -23.26
C GLY A 608 -17.51 -26.15 -21.79
N ARG A 609 -16.39 -26.23 -21.04
CA ARG A 609 -16.25 -25.67 -19.69
C ARG A 609 -15.04 -24.75 -19.62
N ALA A 610 -15.17 -23.65 -18.88
CA ALA A 610 -14.04 -22.81 -18.58
C ALA A 610 -12.94 -23.62 -17.90
N SER A 611 -11.70 -23.49 -18.36
CA SER A 611 -10.52 -24.26 -17.96
C SER A 611 -10.11 -24.10 -16.49
N CYS A 612 -10.84 -23.31 -15.69
CA CYS A 612 -10.57 -23.03 -14.28
C CYS A 612 -11.27 -23.99 -13.30
N ARG A 613 -11.99 -25.01 -13.79
CA ARG A 613 -12.50 -26.04 -12.90
C ARG A 613 -11.54 -27.22 -12.87
N GLU A 614 -10.64 -27.17 -11.93
CA GLU A 614 -10.25 -28.39 -11.26
C GLU A 614 -11.54 -29.02 -10.73
N ARG A 615 -11.64 -30.35 -10.86
CA ARG A 615 -12.82 -31.02 -10.38
C ARG A 615 -13.13 -30.60 -8.96
N VAL A 616 -14.25 -30.00 -8.81
CA VAL A 616 -15.00 -30.07 -7.58
C VAL A 616 -15.59 -31.44 -7.48
#